data_08e83078096462812e29c3b1ab826447
#
_entry.id   08e83078096462812e29c3b1ab826447
#
_cell.length_a   1.000
_cell.length_b   1.000
_cell.length_c   1.000
_cell.angle_alpha   90.00
_cell.angle_beta   90.00
_cell.angle_gamma   90.00
#
_symmetry.space_group_name_H-M   'P 1'
#
loop_
_entity.id
_entity.type
_entity.pdbx_description
1 polymer ?
#
loop_
_entity_poly.entity_id
_entity_poly.type
_entity_poly.pdbx_seq_one_letter_code
_entity_poly.pdbx_strand_id
1 'polypeptide(L)'
;MATHITPDVSTNPGPSFDGTSPGGSHATSVSYLERRAWIGEYFDRTASAAWKTLTSDAPVSRIRATVRAGRDQMRETLLRWMAPDLRGVRILDAGCGTGTLAIDLAKRGAEVVAIDLSPTLVAVARDRAAQSSLRGRVDFRSGDMLDPALGTFDHVIAMDSLIHYEMSDALAALTRLAPRVRASIVWTFAPRTPLLAVMHGVGRLLPGRDRAPRIVPMREAGVRRGLQAALGDAGWTVGRTVRVQRGFYTSQGLHLSLTPRRIP
;
A
#
# COMPACT_ATOMS: atom_id res chain seq x y z
N MET A 1 -8.31 -64.51 33.06
CA MET A 1 -9.42 -63.65 33.52
C MET A 1 -8.94 -62.22 33.42
N ALA A 2 -9.32 -61.52 32.33
CA ALA A 2 -8.96 -60.12 32.09
C ALA A 2 -10.24 -59.30 32.13
N THR A 3 -10.34 -58.42 33.10
CA THR A 3 -11.48 -57.50 33.29
C THR A 3 -11.25 -56.24 32.47
N HIS A 4 -12.09 -56.01 31.49
CA HIS A 4 -12.23 -54.77 30.73
C HIS A 4 -12.88 -53.67 31.61
N ILE A 5 -12.24 -52.54 31.71
CA ILE A 5 -12.80 -51.33 32.26
C ILE A 5 -12.96 -50.30 31.13
N THR A 6 -14.18 -49.96 30.76
CA THR A 6 -14.57 -48.88 29.87
C THR A 6 -14.62 -47.55 30.62
N PRO A 7 -14.05 -46.44 30.12
CA PRO A 7 -14.27 -45.13 30.72
C PRO A 7 -15.56 -44.48 30.18
N ASP A 8 -16.31 -43.95 31.14
CA ASP A 8 -17.52 -43.19 31.05
C ASP A 8 -17.26 -41.83 30.36
N VAL A 9 -18.06 -41.50 29.31
CA VAL A 9 -18.01 -40.21 28.60
C VAL A 9 -19.00 -39.26 29.26
N SER A 10 -18.51 -38.45 30.20
CA SER A 10 -19.26 -37.35 30.78
C SER A 10 -19.32 -36.17 29.80
N THR A 11 -20.50 -35.89 29.28
CA THR A 11 -20.86 -34.71 28.49
C THR A 11 -20.83 -33.44 29.34
N ASN A 12 -19.87 -32.57 29.07
CA ASN A 12 -19.82 -31.24 29.66
C ASN A 12 -20.48 -30.22 28.69
N PRO A 13 -21.54 -29.47 29.06
CA PRO A 13 -22.10 -28.43 28.22
C PRO A 13 -21.17 -27.22 28.20
N GLY A 14 -20.73 -26.83 26.99
CA GLY A 14 -19.91 -25.65 26.78
C GLY A 14 -20.62 -24.35 27.15
N PRO A 15 -19.90 -23.28 27.47
CA PRO A 15 -20.45 -22.00 27.88
C PRO A 15 -21.14 -21.30 26.70
N SER A 16 -22.37 -20.83 26.97
CA SER A 16 -23.17 -19.95 26.10
C SER A 16 -22.44 -18.64 25.88
N PHE A 17 -22.13 -18.30 24.64
CA PHE A 17 -21.65 -16.96 24.29
C PHE A 17 -22.82 -16.00 24.21
N ASP A 18 -22.97 -15.16 25.22
CA ASP A 18 -23.82 -13.98 25.21
C ASP A 18 -23.13 -12.90 24.36
N GLY A 19 -23.76 -12.56 23.24
CA GLY A 19 -23.26 -11.55 22.33
C GLY A 19 -23.60 -10.14 22.77
N THR A 20 -22.65 -9.43 23.37
CA THR A 20 -22.62 -7.96 23.36
C THR A 20 -21.23 -7.48 23.78
N SER A 21 -20.40 -7.10 22.82
CA SER A 21 -19.23 -6.24 23.08
C SER A 21 -19.16 -5.19 21.98
N PRO A 22 -19.30 -3.89 22.32
CA PRO A 22 -19.01 -2.78 21.42
C PRO A 22 -17.53 -2.46 21.54
N GLY A 23 -16.76 -2.71 20.52
CA GLY A 23 -15.33 -2.37 20.48
C GLY A 23 -14.63 -3.17 19.41
N GLY A 24 -14.96 -2.94 18.14
CA GLY A 24 -14.32 -3.61 17.01
C GLY A 24 -12.85 -3.21 16.90
N SER A 25 -11.94 -3.95 17.53
CA SER A 25 -10.57 -4.01 17.06
C SER A 25 -10.62 -4.64 15.66
N HIS A 26 -10.41 -3.84 14.61
CA HIS A 26 -10.27 -4.35 13.24
C HIS A 26 -9.01 -5.23 13.17
N ALA A 27 -9.15 -6.50 13.50
CA ALA A 27 -8.10 -7.49 13.34
C ALA A 27 -7.67 -7.49 11.87
N THR A 28 -6.36 -7.56 11.63
CA THR A 28 -5.82 -7.69 10.27
C THR A 28 -6.31 -9.01 9.69
N SER A 29 -6.90 -9.00 8.48
CA SER A 29 -7.40 -10.23 7.86
C SER A 29 -6.26 -11.23 7.60
N VAL A 30 -6.57 -12.53 7.69
CA VAL A 30 -5.60 -13.59 7.39
C VAL A 30 -5.07 -13.43 5.97
N SER A 31 -5.96 -13.11 5.01
CA SER A 31 -5.60 -12.86 3.61
C SER A 31 -4.59 -11.72 3.43
N TYR A 32 -4.73 -10.64 4.21
CA TYR A 32 -3.75 -9.54 4.21
C TYR A 32 -2.38 -10.01 4.70
N LEU A 33 -2.33 -10.75 5.81
CA LEU A 33 -1.07 -11.21 6.41
C LEU A 33 -0.32 -12.16 5.48
N GLU A 34 -1.03 -13.15 4.92
CA GLU A 34 -0.46 -14.11 3.96
C GLU A 34 0.05 -13.39 2.70
N ARG A 35 -0.75 -12.50 2.16
CA ARG A 35 -0.39 -11.72 0.98
C ARG A 35 0.83 -10.83 1.24
N ARG A 36 0.87 -10.16 2.40
CA ARG A 36 2.00 -9.33 2.83
C ARG A 36 3.29 -10.14 2.91
N ALA A 37 3.25 -11.30 3.57
CA ALA A 37 4.43 -12.16 3.71
C ALA A 37 4.97 -12.59 2.34
N TRP A 38 4.09 -13.03 1.44
CA TRP A 38 4.47 -13.45 0.10
C TRP A 38 5.01 -12.29 -0.77
N ILE A 39 4.40 -11.10 -0.71
CA ILE A 39 4.87 -9.89 -1.40
C ILE A 39 6.26 -9.52 -0.89
N GLY A 40 6.47 -9.51 0.43
CA GLY A 40 7.77 -9.20 1.05
C GLY A 40 8.86 -10.13 0.55
N GLU A 41 8.64 -11.44 0.58
CA GLU A 41 9.61 -12.44 0.11
C GLU A 41 9.91 -12.28 -1.39
N TYR A 42 8.89 -12.04 -2.21
CA TYR A 42 9.08 -11.86 -3.65
C TYR A 42 9.93 -10.62 -3.97
N PHE A 43 9.61 -9.46 -3.39
CA PHE A 43 10.35 -8.22 -3.66
C PHE A 43 11.74 -8.24 -3.07
N ASP A 44 11.94 -8.94 -1.95
CA ASP A 44 13.26 -9.03 -1.33
C ASP A 44 14.20 -9.96 -2.09
N ARG A 45 13.75 -11.14 -2.49
CA ARG A 45 14.58 -12.18 -3.09
C ARG A 45 14.59 -12.15 -4.62
N THR A 46 13.44 -11.98 -5.24
CA THR A 46 13.29 -12.23 -6.70
C THR A 46 13.30 -10.94 -7.51
N ALA A 47 12.63 -9.90 -7.04
CA ALA A 47 12.41 -8.69 -7.84
C ALA A 47 13.36 -7.54 -7.51
N SER A 48 14.15 -7.62 -6.43
CA SER A 48 14.97 -6.50 -5.96
C SER A 48 15.93 -5.96 -7.04
N ALA A 49 16.63 -6.81 -7.76
CA ALA A 49 17.56 -6.39 -8.83
C ALA A 49 16.81 -5.74 -10.00
N ALA A 50 15.69 -6.33 -10.45
CA ALA A 50 14.87 -5.77 -11.52
C ALA A 50 14.26 -4.43 -11.12
N TRP A 51 13.84 -4.29 -9.85
CA TRP A 51 13.25 -3.07 -9.31
C TRP A 51 14.28 -1.96 -9.14
N LYS A 52 15.50 -2.28 -8.68
CA LYS A 52 16.64 -1.35 -8.67
C LYS A 52 16.90 -0.76 -10.06
N THR A 53 16.93 -1.61 -11.08
CA THR A 53 17.16 -1.20 -12.47
C THR A 53 15.99 -0.38 -13.00
N LEU A 54 14.73 -0.78 -12.73
CA LEU A 54 13.53 -0.08 -13.19
C LEU A 54 13.44 1.34 -12.63
N THR A 55 13.89 1.55 -11.41
CA THR A 55 13.81 2.84 -10.69
C THR A 55 15.12 3.64 -10.74
N SER A 56 16.12 3.23 -11.53
CA SER A 56 17.36 3.96 -11.81
C SER A 56 17.36 4.53 -13.22
N ASP A 57 18.39 5.28 -13.59
CA ASP A 57 18.61 5.80 -14.95
C ASP A 57 19.23 4.77 -15.90
N ALA A 58 19.50 3.54 -15.44
CA ALA A 58 20.10 2.49 -16.24
C ALA A 58 19.23 2.15 -17.48
N PRO A 59 19.85 1.81 -18.62
CA PRO A 59 19.12 1.37 -19.81
C PRO A 59 18.22 0.17 -19.52
N VAL A 60 16.98 0.21 -20.03
CA VAL A 60 16.01 -0.87 -19.87
C VAL A 60 15.36 -1.19 -21.21
N SER A 61 14.72 -2.36 -21.31
CA SER A 61 13.95 -2.70 -22.50
C SER A 61 12.85 -1.67 -22.77
N ARG A 62 12.38 -1.57 -24.04
CA ARG A 62 11.30 -0.63 -24.43
C ARG A 62 10.05 -0.77 -23.53
N ILE A 63 9.67 -2.00 -23.18
CA ILE A 63 8.54 -2.27 -22.26
C ILE A 63 8.81 -1.66 -20.87
N ARG A 64 9.97 -1.93 -20.29
CA ARG A 64 10.35 -1.38 -18.97
C ARG A 64 10.51 0.13 -19.01
N ALA A 65 10.94 0.71 -20.13
CA ALA A 65 11.01 2.16 -20.31
C ALA A 65 9.60 2.81 -20.24
N THR A 66 8.57 2.20 -20.84
CA THR A 66 7.19 2.71 -20.73
C THR A 66 6.65 2.59 -19.30
N VAL A 67 6.98 1.52 -18.59
CA VAL A 67 6.60 1.35 -17.17
C VAL A 67 7.28 2.41 -16.30
N ARG A 68 8.58 2.65 -16.50
CA ARG A 68 9.33 3.71 -15.79
C ARG A 68 8.68 5.08 -16.03
N ALA A 69 8.49 5.47 -17.28
CA ALA A 69 7.89 6.75 -17.64
C ALA A 69 6.48 6.92 -17.06
N GLY A 70 5.68 5.85 -17.04
CA GLY A 70 4.35 5.86 -16.42
C GLY A 70 4.39 6.05 -14.91
N ARG A 71 5.31 5.36 -14.23
CA ARG A 71 5.54 5.54 -12.78
C ARG A 71 6.01 6.94 -12.45
N ASP A 72 6.94 7.49 -13.23
CA ASP A 72 7.45 8.85 -13.05
C ASP A 72 6.33 9.86 -13.22
N GLN A 73 5.49 9.71 -14.25
CA GLN A 73 4.32 10.58 -14.47
C GLN A 73 3.31 10.47 -13.32
N MET A 74 3.07 9.26 -12.77
CA MET A 74 2.19 9.09 -11.62
C MET A 74 2.78 9.77 -10.38
N ARG A 75 4.06 9.54 -10.08
CA ARG A 75 4.76 10.18 -8.96
C ARG A 75 4.66 11.70 -9.03
N GLU A 76 4.97 12.30 -10.18
CA GLU A 76 4.84 13.74 -10.40
C GLU A 76 3.40 14.23 -10.18
N THR A 77 2.42 13.45 -10.61
CA THR A 77 1.01 13.77 -10.41
C THR A 77 0.64 13.77 -8.93
N LEU A 78 1.06 12.76 -8.17
CA LEU A 78 0.83 12.70 -6.73
C LEU A 78 1.55 13.85 -6.00
N LEU A 79 2.78 14.16 -6.41
CA LEU A 79 3.54 15.30 -5.89
C LEU A 79 2.88 16.66 -6.17
N ARG A 80 2.18 16.83 -7.31
CA ARG A 80 1.36 18.03 -7.60
C ARG A 80 0.11 18.14 -6.73
N TRP A 81 -0.30 17.06 -6.10
CA TRP A 81 -1.40 17.08 -5.12
C TRP A 81 -0.94 17.51 -3.73
N MET A 82 0.35 17.54 -3.50
CA MET A 82 0.97 18.06 -2.27
C MET A 82 1.38 19.53 -2.46
N ALA A 83 1.51 20.24 -1.34
CA ALA A 83 2.06 21.60 -1.35
C ALA A 83 3.50 21.63 -1.90
N PRO A 84 3.93 22.72 -2.55
CA PRO A 84 5.30 22.85 -3.04
C PRO A 84 6.32 22.97 -1.89
N ASP A 85 5.94 23.55 -0.74
CA ASP A 85 6.71 23.60 0.50
C ASP A 85 6.04 22.68 1.53
N LEU A 86 6.80 21.71 2.04
CA LEU A 86 6.35 20.69 2.99
C LEU A 86 7.10 20.78 4.33
N ARG A 87 7.72 21.92 4.65
CA ARG A 87 8.39 22.12 5.95
C ARG A 87 7.40 21.98 7.10
N GLY A 88 7.76 21.19 8.12
CA GLY A 88 6.89 20.87 9.25
C GLY A 88 5.78 19.87 8.96
N VAL A 89 5.69 19.33 7.73
CA VAL A 89 4.71 18.34 7.33
C VAL A 89 5.30 16.94 7.50
N ARG A 90 4.58 16.07 8.21
CA ARG A 90 4.98 14.67 8.43
C ARG A 90 4.21 13.73 7.52
N ILE A 91 4.93 12.94 6.73
CA ILE A 91 4.33 12.10 5.68
C ILE A 91 4.76 10.64 5.86
N LEU A 92 3.82 9.71 5.70
CA LEU A 92 4.12 8.28 5.52
C LEU A 92 4.14 7.97 4.02
N ASP A 93 5.28 7.48 3.52
CA ASP A 93 5.40 6.82 2.22
C ASP A 93 5.24 5.30 2.44
N ALA A 94 4.04 4.81 2.19
CA ALA A 94 3.60 3.45 2.49
C ALA A 94 3.86 2.50 1.31
N GLY A 95 4.94 1.73 1.37
CA GLY A 95 5.47 0.93 0.26
C GLY A 95 6.44 1.74 -0.59
N CYS A 96 7.46 2.30 0.07
CA CYS A 96 8.38 3.27 -0.54
C CYS A 96 9.32 2.67 -1.60
N GLY A 97 9.48 1.34 -1.64
CA GLY A 97 10.41 0.67 -2.53
C GLY A 97 11.83 1.23 -2.43
N THR A 98 12.37 1.73 -3.54
CA THR A 98 13.70 2.34 -3.61
C THR A 98 13.73 3.83 -3.25
N GLY A 99 12.68 4.36 -2.61
CA GLY A 99 12.66 5.65 -1.94
C GLY A 99 12.49 6.89 -2.82
N THR A 100 12.21 6.75 -4.12
CA THR A 100 12.18 7.90 -5.04
C THR A 100 11.16 8.95 -4.63
N LEU A 101 9.93 8.53 -4.26
CA LEU A 101 8.88 9.45 -3.80
C LEU A 101 9.25 10.09 -2.46
N ALA A 102 9.73 9.30 -1.49
CA ALA A 102 10.17 9.82 -0.19
C ALA A 102 11.26 10.89 -0.31
N ILE A 103 12.24 10.66 -1.20
CA ILE A 103 13.31 11.62 -1.50
C ILE A 103 12.73 12.92 -2.09
N ASP A 104 11.80 12.83 -3.04
CA ASP A 104 11.20 14.00 -3.66
C ASP A 104 10.35 14.82 -2.67
N LEU A 105 9.65 14.16 -1.73
CA LEU A 105 8.94 14.82 -0.63
C LEU A 105 9.89 15.51 0.33
N ALA A 106 11.00 14.85 0.69
CA ALA A 106 12.01 15.43 1.57
C ALA A 106 12.78 16.59 0.92
N LYS A 107 12.98 16.60 -0.41
CA LYS A 107 13.48 17.77 -1.13
C LYS A 107 12.57 18.98 -1.01
N ARG A 108 11.25 18.80 -0.78
CA ARG A 108 10.30 19.87 -0.49
C ARG A 108 10.24 20.25 1.00
N GLY A 109 11.03 19.59 1.85
CA GLY A 109 11.14 19.90 3.28
C GLY A 109 10.35 18.99 4.22
N ALA A 110 9.67 17.97 3.71
CA ALA A 110 8.89 17.05 4.54
C ALA A 110 9.76 16.21 5.50
N GLU A 111 9.17 15.85 6.64
CA GLU A 111 9.62 14.73 7.47
C GLU A 111 8.92 13.46 6.99
N VAL A 112 9.66 12.59 6.30
CA VAL A 112 9.09 11.37 5.71
C VAL A 112 9.46 10.16 6.54
N VAL A 113 8.47 9.36 6.94
CA VAL A 113 8.67 7.97 7.32
C VAL A 113 8.38 7.13 6.08
N ALA A 114 9.40 6.44 5.58
CA ALA A 114 9.30 5.65 4.36
C ALA A 114 9.45 4.17 4.71
N ILE A 115 8.39 3.38 4.51
CA ILE A 115 8.37 1.98 4.91
C ILE A 115 8.11 1.06 3.72
N ASP A 116 8.84 -0.06 3.67
CA ASP A 116 8.63 -1.12 2.69
C ASP A 116 8.82 -2.49 3.33
N LEU A 117 8.19 -3.52 2.77
CA LEU A 117 8.34 -4.91 3.24
C LEU A 117 9.72 -5.48 2.95
N SER A 118 10.40 -5.00 1.90
CA SER A 118 11.72 -5.48 1.47
C SER A 118 12.85 -4.69 2.12
N PRO A 119 13.62 -5.27 3.05
CA PRO A 119 14.82 -4.64 3.60
C PRO A 119 15.88 -4.33 2.52
N THR A 120 15.95 -5.13 1.46
CA THR A 120 16.85 -4.91 0.34
C THR A 120 16.51 -3.63 -0.44
N LEU A 121 15.22 -3.36 -0.70
CA LEU A 121 14.80 -2.11 -1.35
C LEU A 121 15.00 -0.90 -0.44
N VAL A 122 14.75 -1.06 0.85
CA VAL A 122 14.99 -0.02 1.86
C VAL A 122 16.47 0.35 1.96
N ALA A 123 17.39 -0.63 1.86
CA ALA A 123 18.83 -0.34 1.82
C ALA A 123 19.19 0.53 0.61
N VAL A 124 18.68 0.19 -0.58
CA VAL A 124 18.87 1.02 -1.80
C VAL A 124 18.30 2.42 -1.63
N ALA A 125 17.15 2.55 -0.97
CA ALA A 125 16.52 3.84 -0.72
C ALA A 125 17.41 4.72 0.18
N ARG A 126 18.01 4.15 1.22
CA ARG A 126 18.97 4.86 2.09
C ARG A 126 20.20 5.35 1.33
N ASP A 127 20.79 4.49 0.48
CA ASP A 127 21.96 4.86 -0.33
C ASP A 127 21.64 6.02 -1.28
N ARG A 128 20.47 6.00 -1.92
CA ARG A 128 20.02 7.10 -2.79
C ARG A 128 19.76 8.40 -2.04
N ALA A 129 19.17 8.31 -0.87
CA ALA A 129 18.90 9.47 -0.04
C ALA A 129 20.20 10.12 0.46
N ALA A 130 21.21 9.32 0.81
CA ALA A 130 22.54 9.80 1.20
C ALA A 130 23.26 10.59 0.09
N GLN A 131 22.93 10.31 -1.18
CA GLN A 131 23.45 11.01 -2.36
C GLN A 131 22.60 12.21 -2.79
N SER A 132 21.53 12.52 -2.06
CA SER A 132 20.55 13.55 -2.41
C SER A 132 20.64 14.74 -1.45
N SER A 133 20.54 15.96 -1.99
CA SER A 133 20.39 17.17 -1.16
C SER A 133 18.94 17.30 -0.69
N LEU A 134 18.70 17.02 0.58
CA LEU A 134 17.37 17.07 1.18
C LEU A 134 17.22 18.35 2.00
N ARG A 135 16.02 18.97 1.97
CA ARG A 135 15.64 20.09 2.85
C ARG A 135 14.95 19.62 4.12
N GLY A 136 14.32 18.46 4.06
CA GLY A 136 13.72 17.72 5.15
C GLY A 136 14.54 16.49 5.51
N ARG A 137 13.86 15.45 6.01
CA ARG A 137 14.50 14.18 6.39
C ARG A 137 13.66 12.98 5.97
N VAL A 138 14.31 11.82 5.80
CA VAL A 138 13.64 10.54 5.57
C VAL A 138 14.13 9.52 6.57
N ASP A 139 13.18 8.88 7.26
CA ASP A 139 13.40 7.72 8.12
C ASP A 139 12.93 6.47 7.36
N PHE A 140 13.88 5.73 6.83
CA PHE A 140 13.61 4.50 6.08
C PHE A 140 13.52 3.29 7.00
N ARG A 141 12.39 2.58 6.94
CA ARG A 141 12.10 1.38 7.74
C ARG A 141 11.70 0.20 6.87
N SER A 142 12.05 -1.01 7.30
CA SER A 142 11.46 -2.23 6.75
C SER A 142 10.38 -2.75 7.70
N GLY A 143 9.20 -3.13 7.15
CA GLY A 143 8.09 -3.62 7.95
C GLY A 143 6.71 -3.31 7.38
N ASP A 144 5.71 -3.41 8.23
CA ASP A 144 4.31 -3.20 7.88
C ASP A 144 3.92 -1.71 7.99
N MET A 145 3.34 -1.14 6.92
CA MET A 145 2.79 0.21 6.93
C MET A 145 1.68 0.43 7.97
N LEU A 146 1.07 -0.66 8.44
CA LEU A 146 0.01 -0.62 9.45
C LEU A 146 0.53 -0.66 10.89
N ASP A 147 1.84 -0.79 11.11
CA ASP A 147 2.42 -0.81 12.45
C ASP A 147 2.07 0.49 13.22
N PRO A 148 1.39 0.41 14.37
CA PRO A 148 1.03 1.58 15.16
C PRO A 148 2.25 2.34 15.71
N ALA A 149 3.40 1.71 15.85
CA ALA A 149 4.66 2.34 16.29
C ALA A 149 5.18 3.40 15.30
N LEU A 150 4.68 3.46 14.07
CA LEU A 150 5.01 4.51 13.10
C LEU A 150 4.45 5.89 13.51
N GLY A 151 3.45 5.94 14.39
CA GLY A 151 2.86 7.18 14.91
C GLY A 151 1.80 7.79 13.98
N THR A 152 1.64 9.12 14.02
CA THR A 152 0.64 9.89 13.26
C THR A 152 1.28 10.73 12.18
N PHE A 153 0.51 11.09 11.15
CA PHE A 153 0.98 11.79 9.95
C PHE A 153 0.01 12.89 9.53
N ASP A 154 0.49 13.88 8.83
CA ASP A 154 -0.38 14.83 8.15
C ASP A 154 -0.92 14.20 6.86
N HIS A 155 -0.06 13.49 6.12
CA HIS A 155 -0.44 12.80 4.91
C HIS A 155 0.10 11.37 4.88
N VAL A 156 -0.62 10.50 4.18
CA VAL A 156 -0.14 9.16 3.78
C VAL A 156 -0.17 9.07 2.26
N ILE A 157 0.91 8.56 1.67
CA ILE A 157 0.98 8.27 0.25
C ILE A 157 1.31 6.79 0.06
N ALA A 158 0.50 6.07 -0.73
CA ALA A 158 0.68 4.65 -1.03
C ALA A 158 0.69 4.46 -2.56
N MET A 159 1.85 4.68 -3.18
CA MET A 159 2.01 4.60 -4.63
C MET A 159 2.41 3.19 -5.05
N ASP A 160 1.54 2.53 -5.84
CA ASP A 160 1.75 1.17 -6.40
C ASP A 160 2.11 0.10 -5.35
N SER A 161 1.74 0.30 -4.09
CA SER A 161 1.99 -0.64 -2.99
C SER A 161 0.80 -1.56 -2.70
N LEU A 162 -0.42 -1.05 -2.79
CA LEU A 162 -1.64 -1.81 -2.52
C LEU A 162 -2.23 -2.51 -3.76
N ILE A 163 -1.59 -2.43 -4.92
CA ILE A 163 -2.06 -3.00 -6.19
C ILE A 163 -2.08 -4.53 -6.21
N HIS A 164 -1.42 -5.17 -5.25
CA HIS A 164 -1.32 -6.62 -5.12
C HIS A 164 -2.33 -7.22 -4.15
N TYR A 165 -3.11 -6.38 -3.45
CA TYR A 165 -4.11 -6.80 -2.47
C TYR A 165 -5.50 -6.84 -3.10
N GLU A 166 -6.37 -7.72 -2.59
CA GLU A 166 -7.79 -7.66 -2.95
C GLU A 166 -8.40 -6.33 -2.48
N MET A 167 -9.46 -5.89 -3.16
CA MET A 167 -10.06 -4.58 -2.87
C MET A 167 -10.47 -4.44 -1.40
N SER A 168 -11.03 -5.48 -0.79
CA SER A 168 -11.40 -5.52 0.63
C SER A 168 -10.19 -5.25 1.54
N ASP A 169 -9.06 -5.91 1.29
CA ASP A 169 -7.85 -5.78 2.09
C ASP A 169 -7.20 -4.41 1.91
N ALA A 170 -7.17 -3.87 0.67
CA ALA A 170 -6.67 -2.53 0.40
C ALA A 170 -7.51 -1.46 1.10
N LEU A 171 -8.85 -1.57 1.06
CA LEU A 171 -9.76 -0.65 1.75
C LEU A 171 -9.62 -0.77 3.28
N ALA A 172 -9.49 -1.99 3.81
CA ALA A 172 -9.26 -2.21 5.23
C ALA A 172 -7.93 -1.59 5.70
N ALA A 173 -6.85 -1.70 4.90
CA ALA A 173 -5.57 -1.06 5.19
C ALA A 173 -5.71 0.46 5.26
N LEU A 174 -6.38 1.10 4.28
CA LEU A 174 -6.63 2.54 4.28
C LEU A 174 -7.49 2.98 5.46
N THR A 175 -8.52 2.20 5.81
CA THR A 175 -9.39 2.45 6.97
C THR A 175 -8.60 2.40 8.29
N ARG A 176 -7.65 1.49 8.42
CA ARG A 176 -6.76 1.39 9.60
C ARG A 176 -5.73 2.52 9.67
N LEU A 177 -5.30 3.05 8.53
CA LEU A 177 -4.40 4.21 8.49
C LEU A 177 -5.13 5.52 8.81
N ALA A 178 -6.40 5.66 8.41
CA ALA A 178 -7.15 6.91 8.48
C ALA A 178 -7.19 7.58 9.88
N PRO A 179 -7.36 6.86 11.01
CA PRO A 179 -7.35 7.49 12.35
C PRO A 179 -6.00 8.13 12.73
N ARG A 180 -4.94 7.79 12.00
CA ARG A 180 -3.57 8.29 12.25
C ARG A 180 -3.17 9.41 11.28
N VAL A 181 -4.10 9.87 10.44
CA VAL A 181 -3.84 10.85 9.38
C VAL A 181 -4.69 12.10 9.63
N ARG A 182 -4.08 13.28 9.57
CA ARG A 182 -4.71 14.55 9.92
C ARG A 182 -5.28 15.31 8.73
N ALA A 183 -4.78 15.07 7.50
CA ALA A 183 -5.17 15.86 6.34
C ALA A 183 -5.58 15.03 5.12
N SER A 184 -4.72 14.16 4.59
CA SER A 184 -5.08 13.39 3.40
C SER A 184 -4.40 12.03 3.28
N ILE A 185 -5.07 11.12 2.57
CA ILE A 185 -4.51 9.88 2.08
C ILE A 185 -4.54 9.91 0.55
N VAL A 186 -3.38 9.68 -0.05
CA VAL A 186 -3.23 9.55 -1.50
C VAL A 186 -2.74 8.15 -1.80
N TRP A 187 -3.44 7.44 -2.66
CA TRP A 187 -3.03 6.08 -3.01
C TRP A 187 -3.30 5.77 -4.46
N THR A 188 -2.69 4.71 -4.97
CA THR A 188 -2.93 4.26 -6.32
C THR A 188 -3.40 2.81 -6.35
N PHE A 189 -4.20 2.49 -7.35
CA PHE A 189 -4.67 1.15 -7.65
C PHE A 189 -4.63 0.87 -9.15
N ALA A 190 -4.58 -0.40 -9.52
CA ALA A 190 -4.70 -0.82 -10.90
C ALA A 190 -6.18 -0.75 -11.32
N PRO A 191 -6.57 0.11 -12.29
CA PRO A 191 -7.95 0.18 -12.72
C PRO A 191 -8.32 -1.05 -13.55
N ARG A 192 -9.55 -1.54 -13.40
CA ARG A 192 -10.05 -2.64 -14.22
C ARG A 192 -10.32 -2.15 -15.64
N THR A 193 -9.39 -2.42 -16.56
CA THR A 193 -9.50 -2.09 -17.99
C THR A 193 -9.53 -3.38 -18.82
N PRO A 194 -10.16 -3.37 -20.02
CA PRO A 194 -10.14 -4.51 -20.95
C PRO A 194 -8.71 -4.96 -21.28
N LEU A 195 -7.79 -4.03 -21.47
CA LEU A 195 -6.39 -4.30 -21.78
C LEU A 195 -5.69 -5.08 -20.64
N LEU A 196 -5.87 -4.66 -19.38
CA LEU A 196 -5.34 -5.38 -18.23
C LEU A 196 -5.95 -6.78 -18.10
N ALA A 197 -7.24 -6.94 -18.43
CA ALA A 197 -7.89 -8.26 -18.42
C ALA A 197 -7.26 -9.20 -19.47
N VAL A 198 -6.99 -8.71 -20.67
CA VAL A 198 -6.30 -9.48 -21.73
C VAL A 198 -4.86 -9.82 -21.32
N MET A 199 -4.10 -8.86 -20.79
CA MET A 199 -2.72 -9.09 -20.35
C MET A 199 -2.64 -10.13 -19.23
N HIS A 200 -3.59 -10.14 -18.30
CA HIS A 200 -3.68 -11.18 -17.26
C HIS A 200 -4.04 -12.55 -17.83
N GLY A 201 -4.89 -12.60 -18.87
CA GLY A 201 -5.23 -13.84 -19.58
C GLY A 201 -3.98 -14.46 -20.24
N VAL A 202 -3.21 -13.66 -20.96
CA VAL A 202 -1.98 -14.10 -21.64
C VAL A 202 -0.89 -14.49 -20.63
N GLY A 203 -0.72 -13.74 -19.54
CA GLY A 203 0.27 -14.06 -18.50
C GLY A 203 0.02 -15.40 -17.78
N ARG A 204 -1.24 -15.90 -17.78
CA ARG A 204 -1.59 -17.22 -17.21
C ARG A 204 -1.13 -18.38 -18.08
N LEU A 205 -0.87 -18.15 -19.35
CA LEU A 205 -0.45 -19.17 -20.33
C LEU A 205 1.07 -19.33 -20.39
N LEU A 206 1.84 -18.45 -19.77
CA LEU A 206 3.30 -18.53 -19.76
C LEU A 206 3.76 -19.39 -18.55
N PRO A 207 4.50 -20.48 -18.77
CA PRO A 207 5.08 -21.28 -17.70
C PRO A 207 6.26 -20.51 -17.07
N GLY A 208 6.21 -20.26 -15.75
CA GLY A 208 7.31 -19.63 -15.02
C GLY A 208 7.21 -19.91 -13.53
N ARG A 209 8.31 -20.38 -12.93
CA ARG A 209 8.42 -20.68 -11.50
C ARG A 209 8.46 -19.42 -10.62
N ASP A 210 8.88 -18.26 -11.19
CA ASP A 210 8.99 -16.97 -10.51
C ASP A 210 7.86 -16.02 -10.97
N ARG A 211 6.62 -16.30 -10.53
CA ARG A 211 5.49 -15.44 -10.88
C ARG A 211 5.53 -14.17 -10.05
N ALA A 212 5.65 -13.02 -10.75
CA ALA A 212 5.44 -11.71 -10.14
C ALA A 212 4.12 -11.65 -9.36
N PRO A 213 4.07 -10.91 -8.23
CA PRO A 213 2.84 -10.70 -7.50
C PRO A 213 1.73 -10.24 -8.42
N ARG A 214 0.62 -10.99 -8.41
CA ARG A 214 -0.53 -10.67 -9.24
C ARG A 214 -1.02 -9.26 -8.92
N ILE A 215 -1.13 -8.42 -9.93
CA ILE A 215 -1.85 -7.15 -9.83
C ILE A 215 -3.35 -7.46 -9.77
N VAL A 216 -4.06 -6.86 -8.82
CA VAL A 216 -5.50 -7.04 -8.63
C VAL A 216 -6.23 -5.80 -9.16
N PRO A 217 -6.86 -5.87 -10.35
CA PRO A 217 -7.56 -4.72 -10.90
C PRO A 217 -8.86 -4.42 -10.16
N MET A 218 -9.05 -3.15 -9.81
CA MET A 218 -10.20 -2.66 -9.07
C MET A 218 -11.11 -1.77 -9.94
N ARG A 219 -12.42 -1.82 -9.72
CA ARG A 219 -13.36 -0.88 -10.35
C ARG A 219 -13.41 0.39 -9.51
N GLU A 220 -13.15 1.56 -10.11
CA GLU A 220 -13.16 2.85 -9.40
C GLU A 220 -14.46 3.08 -8.62
N ALA A 221 -15.63 2.81 -9.23
CA ALA A 221 -16.91 2.98 -8.56
C ALA A 221 -17.04 2.08 -7.30
N GLY A 222 -16.47 0.87 -7.31
CA GLY A 222 -16.42 -0.01 -6.14
C GLY A 222 -15.51 0.54 -5.05
N VAL A 223 -14.33 1.01 -5.44
CA VAL A 223 -13.36 1.65 -4.53
C VAL A 223 -13.99 2.87 -3.85
N ARG A 224 -14.61 3.78 -4.62
CA ARG A 224 -15.26 4.98 -4.08
C ARG A 224 -16.38 4.64 -3.11
N ARG A 225 -17.29 3.72 -3.48
CA ARG A 225 -18.36 3.29 -2.58
C ARG A 225 -17.84 2.66 -1.30
N GLY A 226 -16.83 1.78 -1.40
CA GLY A 226 -16.25 1.13 -0.23
C GLY A 226 -15.56 2.12 0.71
N LEU A 227 -14.80 3.08 0.18
CA LEU A 227 -14.18 4.14 0.99
C LEU A 227 -15.21 5.09 1.62
N GLN A 228 -16.25 5.46 0.86
CA GLN A 228 -17.32 6.32 1.40
C GLN A 228 -18.08 5.61 2.53
N ALA A 229 -18.38 4.32 2.38
CA ALA A 229 -19.02 3.55 3.42
C ALA A 229 -18.14 3.35 4.66
N ALA A 230 -16.82 3.17 4.47
CA ALA A 230 -15.90 2.90 5.58
C ALA A 230 -15.44 4.17 6.33
N LEU A 231 -15.34 5.30 5.65
CA LEU A 231 -14.67 6.50 6.16
C LEU A 231 -15.53 7.77 6.13
N GLY A 232 -16.70 7.75 5.44
CA GLY A 232 -17.56 8.94 5.30
C GLY A 232 -18.00 9.52 6.63
N ASP A 233 -18.47 8.69 7.55
CA ASP A 233 -18.93 9.10 8.90
C ASP A 233 -17.78 9.63 9.78
N ALA A 234 -16.54 9.25 9.47
CA ALA A 234 -15.34 9.78 10.12
C ALA A 234 -14.87 11.12 9.54
N GLY A 235 -15.63 11.72 8.61
CA GLY A 235 -15.34 13.03 8.02
C GLY A 235 -14.40 12.97 6.80
N TRP A 236 -14.16 11.79 6.25
CA TRP A 236 -13.35 11.65 5.05
C TRP A 236 -14.19 11.84 3.77
N THR A 237 -13.64 12.57 2.83
CA THR A 237 -14.23 12.79 1.50
C THR A 237 -13.38 12.11 0.43
N VAL A 238 -14.02 11.30 -0.40
CA VAL A 238 -13.37 10.68 -1.57
C VAL A 238 -13.32 11.70 -2.70
N GLY A 239 -12.15 12.30 -2.89
CA GLY A 239 -11.92 13.44 -3.75
C GLY A 239 -11.54 13.09 -5.19
N ARG A 240 -10.55 13.83 -5.71
CA ARG A 240 -10.07 13.76 -7.09
C ARG A 240 -9.39 12.42 -7.41
N THR A 241 -9.43 12.08 -8.68
CA THR A 241 -8.76 10.91 -9.25
C THR A 241 -8.04 11.28 -10.54
N VAL A 242 -7.03 10.52 -10.89
CA VAL A 242 -6.30 10.64 -12.15
C VAL A 242 -5.86 9.27 -12.63
N ARG A 243 -5.96 9.03 -13.92
CA ARG A 243 -5.43 7.82 -14.54
C ARG A 243 -4.19 8.16 -15.37
N VAL A 244 -3.11 7.42 -15.13
CA VAL A 244 -1.90 7.44 -15.95
C VAL A 244 -1.81 6.13 -16.70
N GLN A 245 -1.64 6.25 -18.02
CA GLN A 245 -1.47 5.12 -18.92
C GLN A 245 -0.30 5.38 -19.86
N ARG A 246 0.73 4.54 -19.80
CA ARG A 246 1.92 4.61 -20.63
C ARG A 246 2.37 3.19 -21.00
N GLY A 247 2.04 2.75 -22.23
CA GLY A 247 2.35 1.40 -22.67
C GLY A 247 1.80 0.34 -21.70
N PHE A 248 2.70 -0.41 -21.05
CA PHE A 248 2.34 -1.47 -20.11
C PHE A 248 2.05 -0.98 -18.67
N TYR A 249 2.21 0.30 -18.40
CA TYR A 249 1.83 0.88 -17.11
C TYR A 249 0.44 1.49 -17.17
N THR A 250 -0.43 1.04 -16.28
CA THR A 250 -1.74 1.65 -16.07
C THR A 250 -2.03 1.67 -14.57
N SER A 251 -2.11 2.86 -14.02
CA SER A 251 -2.39 3.08 -12.60
C SER A 251 -3.35 4.24 -12.42
N GLN A 252 -4.14 4.22 -11.35
CA GLN A 252 -5.11 5.26 -11.03
C GLN A 252 -4.87 5.77 -9.63
N GLY A 253 -4.54 7.06 -9.54
CA GLY A 253 -4.41 7.77 -8.28
C GLY A 253 -5.76 8.23 -7.76
N LEU A 254 -5.96 8.16 -6.46
CA LEU A 254 -7.12 8.63 -5.73
C LEU A 254 -6.69 9.40 -4.48
N HIS A 255 -7.34 10.52 -4.26
CA HIS A 255 -7.11 11.40 -3.11
C HIS A 255 -8.30 11.35 -2.17
N LEU A 256 -8.04 11.10 -0.89
CA LEU A 256 -9.00 11.28 0.20
C LEU A 256 -8.55 12.46 1.05
N SER A 257 -9.48 13.31 1.45
CA SER A 257 -9.23 14.43 2.36
C SER A 257 -10.10 14.30 3.61
N LEU A 258 -9.48 14.59 4.75
CA LEU A 258 -10.22 14.75 6.00
C LEU A 258 -10.75 16.18 6.05
N THR A 259 -12.06 16.33 6.16
CA THR A 259 -12.67 17.64 6.38
C THR A 259 -12.44 18.04 7.84
N PRO A 260 -11.78 19.20 8.10
CA PRO A 260 -11.64 19.65 9.48
C PRO A 260 -13.02 19.76 10.11
N ARG A 261 -13.25 19.10 11.26
CA ARG A 261 -14.46 19.35 12.05
C ARG A 261 -14.43 20.83 12.43
N ARG A 262 -15.42 21.62 11.98
CA ARG A 262 -15.66 22.94 12.56
C ARG A 262 -15.98 22.70 14.02
N ILE A 263 -15.08 23.08 14.90
CA ILE A 263 -15.39 23.18 16.33
C ILE A 263 -16.39 24.33 16.43
N PRO A 264 -17.55 24.12 17.04
CA PRO A 264 -18.58 25.14 17.19
C PRO A 264 -18.08 26.29 18.08
#